data_6b2ddecfbb1e2270f7aeaa7ce3313e43
#
_entry.id   6b2ddecfbb1e2270f7aeaa7ce3313e43
#
_cell.length_a   1.000
_cell.length_b   1.000
_cell.length_c   1.000
_cell.angle_alpha   90.00
_cell.angle_beta   90.00
_cell.angle_gamma   90.00
#
_symmetry.space_group_name_H-M   'P 1'
#
loop_
_entity.id
_entity.type
_entity.pdbx_description
1 polymer ?
#
loop_
_entity_poly.entity_id
_entity_poly.type
_entity_poly.pdbx_seq_one_letter_code
_entity_poly.pdbx_strand_id
1 'polypeptide(L)'
;MKKILSLFVLFLFLGTVIPGFSQEKPVLLQLDEVAVIEQKVMMPMRDGTRLATDIYRPKGDQPVPIVFARTPYNFNTYGNGELNSRTMQTALDWVKKGYAYVVQNERGRFFSEGNWDILGLPLTDSYDAFDWMTAQPWSNGKIGLLGCSSTAEWQMAAASLQHPALAALVPQAYGAGVGRIGKFTEQGNWYRGGAGQMLFTSWLYSTQHDPLAPRLQAGIGQEDLLRLQRFYDMAPEYPKVDWKAALSHLPLQDIIKNVNGPKGIYEEMITRKPNDPRWYQGGLYHDNMPFDTPSMWFVSWYDVSSSPNIALYNHARTNAISQMARDNQYLVIAPVLHCSFTRATENTVIGQRSVGDARWNYDEVITAWFDRWLVGKDNDIIAKLPKVTY
;
A
#
# COMPACT_ATOMS: atom_id res chain seq x y z
N MET A 1 83.27 -16.72 27.30
CA MET A 1 82.13 -17.48 27.84
C MET A 1 81.04 -16.53 28.18
N LYS A 2 80.08 -16.32 27.30
CA LYS A 2 78.88 -15.47 27.53
C LYS A 2 77.70 -16.42 27.62
N LYS A 3 77.01 -16.43 28.76
CA LYS A 3 75.80 -17.17 28.99
C LYS A 3 74.61 -16.38 28.39
N ILE A 4 73.84 -16.98 27.48
CA ILE A 4 72.64 -16.48 26.91
C ILE A 4 71.50 -16.99 27.81
N LEU A 5 70.74 -16.06 28.41
CA LEU A 5 69.54 -16.33 29.22
C LEU A 5 68.34 -16.24 28.30
N SER A 6 67.67 -17.38 28.01
CA SER A 6 66.45 -17.41 27.24
C SER A 6 65.26 -17.09 28.14
N LEU A 7 64.60 -16.01 27.84
CA LEU A 7 63.35 -15.60 28.50
C LEU A 7 62.14 -16.19 27.73
N PHE A 8 61.45 -17.14 28.33
CA PHE A 8 60.19 -17.68 27.82
C PHE A 8 59.06 -16.71 28.22
N VAL A 9 58.51 -16.01 27.24
CA VAL A 9 57.28 -15.20 27.44
C VAL A 9 56.08 -16.09 27.18
N LEU A 10 55.33 -16.40 28.26
CA LEU A 10 54.08 -17.13 28.21
C LEU A 10 52.94 -16.16 27.82
N PHE A 11 52.47 -16.20 26.58
CA PHE A 11 51.25 -15.48 26.17
C PHE A 11 50.03 -16.22 26.69
N LEU A 12 49.42 -15.70 27.74
CA LEU A 12 48.04 -16.06 28.11
C LEU A 12 47.06 -15.43 27.12
N PHE A 13 46.50 -16.23 26.24
CA PHE A 13 45.31 -15.86 25.47
C PHE A 13 44.10 -15.81 26.39
N LEU A 14 43.75 -14.63 26.90
CA LEU A 14 42.44 -14.37 27.45
C LEU A 14 41.47 -14.34 26.25
N GLY A 15 40.74 -15.43 26.05
CA GLY A 15 39.63 -15.49 25.10
C GLY A 15 38.52 -14.54 25.58
N THR A 16 38.50 -13.34 25.01
CA THR A 16 37.30 -12.49 25.09
C THR A 16 36.18 -13.22 24.31
N VAL A 17 35.24 -13.77 25.03
CA VAL A 17 33.95 -14.20 24.47
C VAL A 17 33.27 -12.93 23.98
N ILE A 18 33.39 -12.64 22.69
CA ILE A 18 32.58 -11.63 22.01
C ILE A 18 31.14 -12.20 22.06
N PRO A 19 30.17 -11.52 22.72
CA PRO A 19 28.80 -11.97 22.63
C PRO A 19 28.41 -11.98 21.16
N GLY A 20 28.12 -13.17 20.65
CA GLY A 20 27.65 -13.34 19.28
C GLY A 20 26.40 -12.51 19.13
N PHE A 21 26.45 -11.45 18.32
CA PHE A 21 25.24 -10.85 17.80
C PHE A 21 24.55 -11.96 17.01
N SER A 22 23.48 -12.49 17.54
CA SER A 22 22.56 -13.35 16.82
C SER A 22 22.05 -12.51 15.65
N GLN A 23 22.60 -12.74 14.47
CA GLN A 23 22.10 -12.08 13.26
C GLN A 23 20.67 -12.53 13.08
N GLU A 24 19.75 -11.58 13.10
CA GLU A 24 18.33 -11.88 12.96
C GLU A 24 18.10 -12.63 11.64
N LYS A 25 17.32 -13.71 11.71
CA LYS A 25 17.08 -14.59 10.56
C LYS A 25 16.41 -13.79 9.44
N PRO A 26 16.86 -13.90 8.17
CA PRO A 26 16.22 -13.23 7.05
C PRO A 26 14.71 -13.43 7.02
N VAL A 27 13.95 -12.40 6.70
CA VAL A 27 12.47 -12.42 6.74
C VAL A 27 11.88 -13.55 5.91
N LEU A 28 12.45 -13.82 4.73
CA LEU A 28 11.98 -14.93 3.88
C LEU A 28 12.10 -16.28 4.59
N LEU A 29 13.21 -16.53 5.28
CA LEU A 29 13.38 -17.76 6.04
C LEU A 29 12.43 -17.86 7.25
N GLN A 30 12.08 -16.72 7.87
CA GLN A 30 11.05 -16.71 8.92
C GLN A 30 9.67 -17.01 8.33
N LEU A 31 9.35 -16.46 7.17
CA LEU A 31 8.10 -16.76 6.45
C LEU A 31 8.01 -18.23 6.07
N ASP A 32 9.07 -18.81 5.53
CA ASP A 32 9.11 -20.24 5.16
C ASP A 32 8.80 -21.17 6.33
N GLU A 33 9.09 -20.74 7.56
CA GLU A 33 8.77 -21.54 8.77
C GLU A 33 7.29 -21.53 9.13
N VAL A 34 6.63 -20.39 8.98
CA VAL A 34 5.28 -20.15 9.50
C VAL A 34 4.20 -20.03 8.43
N ALA A 35 4.57 -19.79 7.17
CA ALA A 35 3.65 -19.50 6.09
C ALA A 35 3.66 -20.56 4.97
N VAL A 36 2.52 -20.69 4.31
CA VAL A 36 2.42 -21.16 2.94
C VAL A 36 2.49 -19.92 2.06
N ILE A 37 3.42 -19.92 1.10
CA ILE A 37 3.72 -18.79 0.23
C ILE A 37 3.36 -19.17 -1.20
N GLU A 38 2.45 -18.42 -1.82
CA GLU A 38 2.05 -18.58 -3.21
C GLU A 38 2.24 -17.23 -3.91
N GLN A 39 3.19 -17.18 -4.84
CA GLN A 39 3.54 -15.93 -5.52
C GLN A 39 3.09 -15.94 -6.97
N LYS A 40 2.69 -14.76 -7.46
CA LYS A 40 2.23 -14.56 -8.84
C LYS A 40 1.10 -15.50 -9.24
N VAL A 41 0.21 -15.76 -8.29
CA VAL A 41 -1.08 -16.36 -8.62
C VAL A 41 -1.82 -15.38 -9.54
N MET A 42 -2.06 -15.81 -10.77
CA MET A 42 -2.74 -14.98 -11.77
C MET A 42 -4.24 -15.07 -11.57
N MET A 43 -4.76 -14.22 -10.69
CA MET A 43 -6.17 -14.20 -10.29
C MET A 43 -7.04 -13.70 -11.44
N PRO A 44 -8.01 -14.52 -11.95
CA PRO A 44 -8.84 -14.15 -13.09
C PRO A 44 -9.92 -13.15 -12.70
N MET A 45 -10.09 -12.11 -13.52
CA MET A 45 -11.22 -11.19 -13.46
C MET A 45 -12.29 -11.65 -14.48
N ARG A 46 -13.53 -11.20 -14.33
CA ARG A 46 -14.68 -11.60 -15.17
C ARG A 46 -14.51 -11.31 -16.67
N ASP A 47 -13.67 -10.35 -17.00
CA ASP A 47 -13.36 -9.97 -18.39
C ASP A 47 -12.20 -10.78 -18.99
N GLY A 48 -11.68 -11.75 -18.24
CA GLY A 48 -10.55 -12.61 -18.64
C GLY A 48 -9.17 -12.03 -18.34
N THR A 49 -9.08 -10.78 -17.91
CA THR A 49 -7.81 -10.19 -17.43
C THR A 49 -7.36 -10.87 -16.15
N ARG A 50 -6.05 -11.14 -16.00
CA ARG A 50 -5.50 -11.79 -14.80
C ARG A 50 -4.63 -10.83 -14.03
N LEU A 51 -4.82 -10.77 -12.70
CA LEU A 51 -4.06 -9.89 -11.82
C LEU A 51 -3.09 -10.69 -10.95
N ALA A 52 -1.82 -10.29 -10.99
CA ALA A 52 -0.75 -10.95 -10.26
C ALA A 52 -0.88 -10.70 -8.76
N THR A 53 -0.96 -11.78 -8.01
CA THR A 53 -1.30 -11.79 -6.59
C THR A 53 -0.32 -12.67 -5.82
N ASP A 54 0.26 -12.14 -4.75
CA ASP A 54 1.05 -12.94 -3.81
C ASP A 54 0.21 -13.20 -2.55
N ILE A 55 0.22 -14.43 -2.09
CA ILE A 55 -0.56 -14.92 -0.97
C ILE A 55 0.39 -15.49 0.08
N TYR A 56 0.30 -14.96 1.29
CA TYR A 56 1.05 -15.41 2.45
C TYR A 56 0.02 -15.80 3.52
N ARG A 57 -0.08 -17.08 3.85
CA ARG A 57 -1.06 -17.56 4.82
C ARG A 57 -0.42 -18.47 5.87
N PRO A 58 -0.92 -18.48 7.11
CA PRO A 58 -0.45 -19.40 8.14
C PRO A 58 -0.46 -20.85 7.64
N LYS A 59 0.53 -21.65 8.05
CA LYS A 59 0.51 -23.09 7.86
C LYS A 59 -0.61 -23.71 8.70
N GLY A 60 -1.25 -24.75 8.18
CA GLY A 60 -2.35 -25.46 8.81
C GLY A 60 -3.62 -25.46 7.95
N ASP A 61 -4.64 -26.18 8.43
CA ASP A 61 -5.87 -26.45 7.67
C ASP A 61 -7.06 -25.59 8.13
N GLN A 62 -6.85 -24.74 9.13
CA GLN A 62 -7.93 -23.88 9.62
C GLN A 62 -8.15 -22.67 8.69
N PRO A 63 -9.40 -22.37 8.32
CA PRO A 63 -9.71 -21.16 7.58
C PRO A 63 -9.32 -19.91 8.35
N VAL A 64 -8.70 -18.96 7.65
CA VAL A 64 -8.18 -17.72 8.23
C VAL A 64 -8.80 -16.47 7.58
N PRO A 65 -8.90 -15.36 8.32
CA PRO A 65 -9.33 -14.08 7.76
C PRO A 65 -8.24 -13.49 6.84
N ILE A 66 -8.66 -12.64 5.91
CA ILE A 66 -7.80 -12.06 4.89
C ILE A 66 -7.60 -10.57 5.12
N VAL A 67 -6.34 -10.13 5.20
CA VAL A 67 -5.94 -8.74 5.02
C VAL A 67 -5.47 -8.56 3.58
N PHE A 68 -6.20 -7.75 2.81
CA PHE A 68 -5.95 -7.57 1.39
C PHE A 68 -5.45 -6.16 1.07
N ALA A 69 -4.38 -6.09 0.29
CA ALA A 69 -3.81 -4.86 -0.26
C ALA A 69 -3.72 -4.97 -1.79
N ARG A 70 -4.10 -3.90 -2.51
CA ARG A 70 -3.88 -3.77 -3.95
C ARG A 70 -3.06 -2.52 -4.20
N THR A 71 -2.10 -2.58 -5.13
CA THR A 71 -1.10 -1.53 -5.26
C THR A 71 -0.61 -1.34 -6.69
N PRO A 72 -0.37 -0.09 -7.12
CA PRO A 72 0.32 0.18 -8.38
C PRO A 72 1.83 0.00 -8.28
N TYR A 73 2.37 -0.28 -7.10
CA TYR A 73 3.82 -0.35 -6.86
C TYR A 73 4.35 -1.78 -6.95
N ASN A 74 5.66 -1.88 -7.25
CA ASN A 74 6.35 -3.15 -7.14
C ASN A 74 6.44 -3.59 -5.68
N PHE A 75 5.95 -4.77 -5.37
CA PHE A 75 6.07 -5.40 -4.07
C PHE A 75 7.01 -6.62 -4.05
N ASN A 76 7.65 -6.89 -5.18
CA ASN A 76 8.61 -7.97 -5.38
C ASN A 76 9.96 -7.43 -5.84
N THR A 77 10.46 -6.41 -5.18
CA THR A 77 11.79 -5.88 -5.46
C THR A 77 12.86 -6.80 -4.89
N TYR A 78 13.95 -6.90 -5.62
CA TYR A 78 15.15 -7.66 -5.23
C TYR A 78 16.23 -6.65 -4.89
N GLY A 79 16.71 -6.63 -3.70
CA GLY A 79 17.79 -5.76 -3.28
C GLY A 79 18.82 -6.52 -2.47
N ASN A 80 20.11 -6.31 -2.72
CA ASN A 80 21.22 -6.98 -2.01
C ASN A 80 21.16 -8.52 -2.03
N GLY A 81 20.59 -9.10 -3.09
CA GLY A 81 20.45 -10.56 -3.20
C GLY A 81 19.23 -11.14 -2.49
N GLU A 82 18.36 -10.31 -1.95
CA GLU A 82 17.14 -10.72 -1.23
C GLU A 82 15.89 -10.09 -1.83
N LEU A 83 14.76 -10.80 -1.75
CA LEU A 83 13.46 -10.26 -2.08
C LEU A 83 13.07 -9.13 -1.13
N ASN A 84 12.23 -8.21 -1.60
CA ASN A 84 11.84 -7.01 -0.85
C ASN A 84 11.38 -7.34 0.56
N SER A 85 12.18 -6.94 1.50
CA SER A 85 11.96 -7.16 2.91
C SER A 85 10.68 -6.49 3.44
N ARG A 86 10.23 -5.36 2.86
CA ARG A 86 9.11 -4.59 3.41
C ARG A 86 7.76 -5.29 3.26
N THR A 87 7.42 -5.77 2.07
CA THR A 87 6.17 -6.53 1.86
C THR A 87 6.20 -7.85 2.58
N MET A 88 7.35 -8.53 2.57
CA MET A 88 7.53 -9.78 3.30
C MET A 88 7.47 -9.59 4.81
N GLN A 89 7.99 -8.48 5.35
CA GLN A 89 7.86 -8.16 6.76
C GLN A 89 6.38 -7.95 7.12
N THR A 90 5.65 -7.19 6.33
CA THR A 90 4.20 -7.01 6.52
C THR A 90 3.45 -8.35 6.47
N ALA A 91 3.82 -9.22 5.52
CA ALA A 91 3.24 -10.56 5.41
C ALA A 91 3.55 -11.41 6.65
N LEU A 92 4.80 -11.39 7.12
CA LEU A 92 5.23 -12.13 8.32
C LEU A 92 4.45 -11.67 9.56
N ASP A 93 4.26 -10.35 9.71
CA ASP A 93 3.55 -9.77 10.84
C ASP A 93 2.07 -10.20 10.84
N TRP A 94 1.40 -10.20 9.70
CA TRP A 94 0.01 -10.65 9.59
C TRP A 94 -0.13 -12.18 9.74
N VAL A 95 0.77 -12.95 9.13
CA VAL A 95 0.77 -14.41 9.27
C VAL A 95 0.96 -14.83 10.73
N LYS A 96 1.89 -14.20 11.47
CA LYS A 96 2.08 -14.46 12.90
C LYS A 96 0.85 -14.12 13.76
N LYS A 97 0.02 -13.19 13.30
CA LYS A 97 -1.26 -12.82 13.94
C LYS A 97 -2.42 -13.75 13.55
N GLY A 98 -2.18 -14.72 12.66
CA GLY A 98 -3.19 -15.68 12.20
C GLY A 98 -4.02 -15.24 10.99
N TYR A 99 -3.56 -14.25 10.23
CA TYR A 99 -4.21 -13.74 9.02
C TYR A 99 -3.50 -14.21 7.77
N ALA A 100 -4.25 -14.44 6.69
CA ALA A 100 -3.67 -14.42 5.37
C ALA A 100 -3.43 -12.96 4.95
N TYR A 101 -2.21 -12.65 4.53
CA TYR A 101 -1.90 -11.39 3.85
C TYR A 101 -1.86 -11.62 2.35
N VAL A 102 -2.72 -10.92 1.63
CA VAL A 102 -2.82 -11.02 0.17
C VAL A 102 -2.49 -9.68 -0.43
N VAL A 103 -1.50 -9.65 -1.32
CA VAL A 103 -1.10 -8.42 -2.02
C VAL A 103 -1.19 -8.63 -3.52
N GLN A 104 -1.84 -7.69 -4.22
CA GLN A 104 -2.12 -7.77 -5.65
C GLN A 104 -1.63 -6.53 -6.37
N ASN A 105 -0.99 -6.70 -7.53
CA ASN A 105 -0.74 -5.59 -8.43
C ASN A 105 -2.02 -5.14 -9.12
N GLU A 106 -2.17 -3.84 -9.25
CA GLU A 106 -3.24 -3.24 -10.04
C GLU A 106 -3.17 -3.69 -11.50
N ARG A 107 -4.31 -3.67 -12.16
CA ARG A 107 -4.45 -3.93 -13.61
C ARG A 107 -3.44 -3.12 -14.41
N GLY A 108 -2.72 -3.74 -15.33
CA GLY A 108 -1.69 -3.11 -16.15
C GLY A 108 -0.40 -2.73 -15.40
N ARG A 109 -0.25 -3.19 -14.14
CA ARG A 109 0.97 -2.96 -13.38
C ARG A 109 1.76 -4.24 -13.19
N PHE A 110 3.07 -4.16 -13.42
CA PHE A 110 4.01 -5.25 -13.21
C PHE A 110 3.57 -6.55 -13.90
N PHE A 111 3.28 -7.59 -13.13
CA PHE A 111 2.85 -8.88 -13.66
C PHE A 111 1.34 -8.97 -13.93
N SER A 112 0.56 -7.97 -13.55
CA SER A 112 -0.86 -7.92 -13.87
C SER A 112 -1.10 -7.53 -15.32
N GLU A 113 -2.04 -8.21 -15.95
CA GLU A 113 -2.47 -7.94 -17.32
C GLU A 113 -3.36 -6.68 -17.41
N GLY A 114 -3.65 -6.25 -18.64
CA GLY A 114 -4.53 -5.11 -18.92
C GLY A 114 -3.80 -3.77 -18.96
N ASN A 115 -4.54 -2.69 -18.78
CA ASN A 115 -4.02 -1.34 -18.82
C ASN A 115 -4.25 -0.67 -17.46
N TRP A 116 -3.26 0.08 -17.01
CA TRP A 116 -3.39 0.89 -15.80
C TRP A 116 -4.13 2.20 -16.08
N ASP A 117 -5.02 2.57 -15.17
CA ASP A 117 -5.73 3.84 -15.19
C ASP A 117 -5.59 4.54 -13.83
N ILE A 118 -5.05 5.75 -13.85
CA ILE A 118 -4.89 6.55 -12.63
C ILE A 118 -6.24 6.99 -12.02
N LEU A 119 -7.30 7.01 -12.81
CA LEU A 119 -8.67 7.27 -12.32
C LEU A 119 -9.30 6.07 -11.61
N GLY A 120 -8.51 5.03 -11.38
CA GLY A 120 -8.90 3.82 -10.69
C GLY A 120 -9.21 2.68 -11.64
N LEU A 121 -9.14 1.48 -11.05
CA LEU A 121 -9.39 0.23 -11.73
C LEU A 121 -10.88 0.06 -12.04
N PRO A 122 -11.27 -0.82 -12.96
CA PRO A 122 -12.65 -1.25 -13.05
C PRO A 122 -13.15 -1.70 -11.68
N LEU A 123 -14.29 -1.17 -11.23
CA LEU A 123 -14.88 -1.51 -9.92
C LEU A 123 -15.00 -3.02 -9.74
N THR A 124 -15.35 -3.73 -10.82
CA THR A 124 -15.53 -5.18 -10.83
C THR A 124 -14.29 -5.97 -10.43
N ASP A 125 -13.07 -5.44 -10.64
CA ASP A 125 -11.84 -6.12 -10.25
C ASP A 125 -11.81 -6.41 -8.74
N SER A 126 -12.37 -5.52 -7.92
CA SER A 126 -12.44 -5.73 -6.47
C SER A 126 -13.43 -6.83 -6.12
N TYR A 127 -14.59 -6.83 -6.76
CA TYR A 127 -15.62 -7.84 -6.54
C TYR A 127 -15.11 -9.25 -6.92
N ASP A 128 -14.52 -9.37 -8.11
CA ASP A 128 -13.98 -10.63 -8.63
C ASP A 128 -12.84 -11.18 -7.74
N ALA A 129 -11.97 -10.29 -7.26
CA ALA A 129 -10.92 -10.69 -6.34
C ALA A 129 -11.48 -11.18 -4.99
N PHE A 130 -12.55 -10.56 -4.49
CA PHE A 130 -13.19 -11.00 -3.25
C PHE A 130 -13.89 -12.34 -3.42
N ASP A 131 -14.63 -12.55 -4.52
CA ASP A 131 -15.22 -13.85 -4.86
C ASP A 131 -14.15 -14.93 -4.94
N TRP A 132 -13.06 -14.66 -5.66
CA TRP A 132 -11.97 -15.63 -5.80
C TRP A 132 -11.33 -15.99 -4.44
N MET A 133 -11.02 -15.00 -3.62
CA MET A 133 -10.38 -15.22 -2.32
C MET A 133 -11.29 -15.97 -1.34
N THR A 134 -12.58 -15.67 -1.36
CA THR A 134 -13.54 -16.33 -0.45
C THR A 134 -13.90 -17.75 -0.86
N ALA A 135 -13.71 -18.08 -2.13
CA ALA A 135 -13.87 -19.44 -2.64
C ALA A 135 -12.69 -20.37 -2.27
N GLN A 136 -11.59 -19.83 -1.75
CA GLN A 136 -10.44 -20.65 -1.36
C GLN A 136 -10.70 -21.43 -0.06
N PRO A 137 -10.28 -22.71 0.00
CA PRO A 137 -10.55 -23.56 1.18
C PRO A 137 -9.88 -23.06 2.46
N TRP A 138 -8.86 -22.22 2.35
CA TRP A 138 -8.16 -21.62 3.50
C TRP A 138 -8.79 -20.30 3.98
N SER A 139 -9.82 -19.79 3.31
CA SER A 139 -10.49 -18.54 3.67
C SER A 139 -11.63 -18.76 4.66
N ASN A 140 -11.72 -17.90 5.68
CA ASN A 140 -12.91 -17.87 6.56
C ASN A 140 -14.07 -17.03 5.98
N GLY A 141 -13.93 -16.51 4.78
CA GLY A 141 -14.94 -15.69 4.11
C GLY A 141 -14.97 -14.22 4.52
N LYS A 142 -13.99 -13.74 5.30
CA LYS A 142 -13.91 -12.33 5.75
C LYS A 142 -12.67 -11.65 5.22
N ILE A 143 -12.86 -10.45 4.66
CA ILE A 143 -11.81 -9.62 4.05
C ILE A 143 -11.78 -8.25 4.72
N GLY A 144 -10.58 -7.83 5.13
CA GLY A 144 -10.28 -6.46 5.52
C GLY A 144 -9.32 -5.82 4.53
N LEU A 145 -9.53 -4.54 4.21
CA LEU A 145 -8.65 -3.81 3.29
C LEU A 145 -7.66 -2.94 4.05
N LEU A 146 -6.41 -3.02 3.66
CA LEU A 146 -5.31 -2.25 4.25
C LEU A 146 -4.49 -1.58 3.15
N GLY A 147 -4.19 -0.31 3.32
CA GLY A 147 -3.31 0.39 2.40
C GLY A 147 -3.13 1.85 2.72
N CYS A 148 -2.06 2.43 2.17
CA CYS A 148 -1.75 3.85 2.27
C CYS A 148 -1.58 4.46 0.88
N SER A 149 -1.99 5.73 0.69
CA SER A 149 -1.87 6.43 -0.59
C SER A 149 -2.66 5.73 -1.71
N SER A 150 -2.09 5.59 -2.88
CA SER A 150 -2.73 4.85 -3.99
C SER A 150 -3.14 3.43 -3.61
N THR A 151 -2.45 2.78 -2.68
CA THR A 151 -2.86 1.47 -2.15
C THR A 151 -4.17 1.54 -1.32
N ALA A 152 -4.64 2.74 -0.96
CA ALA A 152 -5.90 2.97 -0.26
C ALA A 152 -7.02 3.51 -1.17
N GLU A 153 -6.70 4.16 -2.27
CA GLU A 153 -7.65 4.93 -3.11
C GLU A 153 -8.81 4.10 -3.65
N TRP A 154 -8.59 2.83 -3.92
CA TRP A 154 -9.62 1.92 -4.42
C TRP A 154 -10.55 1.36 -3.33
N GLN A 155 -10.22 1.52 -2.03
CA GLN A 155 -10.97 0.85 -0.95
C GLN A 155 -12.42 1.32 -0.85
N MET A 156 -12.67 2.62 -0.94
CA MET A 156 -14.04 3.17 -0.92
C MET A 156 -14.85 2.72 -2.14
N ALA A 157 -14.22 2.71 -3.32
CA ALA A 157 -14.84 2.23 -4.55
C ALA A 157 -15.17 0.74 -4.46
N ALA A 158 -14.29 -0.08 -3.89
CA ALA A 158 -14.56 -1.48 -3.61
C ALA A 158 -15.71 -1.66 -2.62
N ALA A 159 -15.77 -0.85 -1.56
CA ALA A 159 -16.84 -0.89 -0.58
C ALA A 159 -18.21 -0.53 -1.16
N SER A 160 -18.24 0.33 -2.20
CA SER A 160 -19.50 0.68 -2.87
C SER A 160 -20.18 -0.50 -3.57
N LEU A 161 -19.45 -1.57 -3.85
CA LEU A 161 -19.99 -2.80 -4.43
C LEU A 161 -20.71 -3.68 -3.42
N GLN A 162 -20.62 -3.37 -2.13
CA GLN A 162 -21.30 -4.06 -1.04
C GLN A 162 -21.11 -5.59 -1.04
N HIS A 163 -19.89 -6.02 -1.34
CA HIS A 163 -19.56 -7.44 -1.33
C HIS A 163 -19.69 -8.02 0.10
N PRO A 164 -20.39 -9.14 0.31
CA PRO A 164 -20.73 -9.64 1.64
C PRO A 164 -19.52 -10.08 2.49
N ALA A 165 -18.40 -10.38 1.84
CA ALA A 165 -17.15 -10.73 2.52
C ALA A 165 -16.36 -9.52 3.02
N LEU A 166 -16.61 -8.32 2.48
CA LEU A 166 -15.89 -7.12 2.89
C LEU A 166 -16.38 -6.65 4.25
N ALA A 167 -15.56 -6.86 5.27
CA ALA A 167 -15.95 -6.63 6.67
C ALA A 167 -15.41 -5.32 7.25
N ALA A 168 -14.26 -4.84 6.80
CA ALA A 168 -13.64 -3.63 7.36
C ALA A 168 -12.63 -2.97 6.41
N LEU A 169 -12.47 -1.66 6.54
CA LEU A 169 -11.47 -0.87 5.83
C LEU A 169 -10.47 -0.23 6.79
N VAL A 170 -9.23 -0.10 6.34
CA VAL A 170 -8.19 0.72 6.98
C VAL A 170 -7.51 1.59 5.89
N PRO A 171 -8.19 2.65 5.41
CA PRO A 171 -7.60 3.58 4.46
C PRO A 171 -6.66 4.55 5.19
N GLN A 172 -5.40 4.56 4.79
CA GLN A 172 -4.37 5.41 5.39
C GLN A 172 -3.91 6.45 4.38
N ALA A 173 -3.88 7.74 4.76
CA ALA A 173 -3.51 8.83 3.88
C ALA A 173 -4.02 8.56 2.45
N TYR A 174 -5.31 8.25 2.38
CA TYR A 174 -6.05 7.85 1.17
C TYR A 174 -5.70 8.80 0.04
N GLY A 175 -4.90 8.48 -0.86
CA GLY A 175 -4.24 9.34 -1.84
C GLY A 175 -4.92 10.64 -2.23
N ALA A 176 -4.58 11.16 -3.35
CA ALA A 176 -5.32 12.29 -3.91
C ALA A 176 -6.53 11.83 -4.76
N GLY A 177 -6.62 10.52 -5.04
CA GLY A 177 -7.60 9.90 -5.92
C GLY A 177 -9.01 9.83 -5.34
N VAL A 178 -9.70 10.94 -5.32
CA VAL A 178 -11.13 11.00 -4.99
C VAL A 178 -11.91 11.31 -6.25
N GLY A 179 -12.79 10.44 -6.67
CA GLY A 179 -13.65 10.72 -7.82
C GLY A 179 -14.47 11.99 -7.58
N ARG A 180 -15.30 11.97 -6.53
CA ARG A 180 -15.96 13.17 -6.01
C ARG A 180 -16.40 12.95 -4.56
N ILE A 181 -16.13 13.93 -3.70
CA ILE A 181 -16.65 13.99 -2.34
C ILE A 181 -16.97 15.44 -1.97
N GLY A 182 -18.25 15.84 -2.01
CA GLY A 182 -18.67 17.22 -1.84
C GLY A 182 -17.99 18.17 -2.83
N LYS A 183 -17.20 19.09 -2.30
CA LYS A 183 -16.42 20.06 -3.11
C LYS A 183 -15.09 19.49 -3.66
N PHE A 184 -14.67 18.35 -3.19
CA PHE A 184 -13.44 17.72 -3.66
C PHE A 184 -13.73 16.82 -4.86
N THR A 185 -12.98 17.02 -5.93
CA THR A 185 -13.09 16.27 -7.18
C THR A 185 -11.72 15.84 -7.67
N GLU A 186 -11.65 14.82 -8.50
CA GLU A 186 -10.39 14.36 -9.09
C GLU A 186 -9.71 15.47 -9.88
N GLN A 187 -10.45 16.24 -10.65
CA GLN A 187 -9.92 17.42 -11.32
C GLN A 187 -9.26 18.38 -10.34
N GLY A 188 -9.85 18.60 -9.15
CA GLY A 188 -9.31 19.46 -8.10
C GLY A 188 -8.01 18.94 -7.47
N ASN A 189 -7.68 17.67 -7.66
CA ASN A 189 -6.39 17.11 -7.27
C ASN A 189 -5.27 17.54 -8.24
N TRP A 190 -5.57 17.66 -9.52
CA TRP A 190 -4.62 18.09 -10.56
C TRP A 190 -4.45 19.59 -10.61
N TYR A 191 -5.54 20.33 -10.37
CA TYR A 191 -5.57 21.79 -10.47
C TYR A 191 -6.26 22.42 -9.27
N ARG A 192 -5.51 23.07 -8.40
CA ARG A 192 -6.05 23.84 -7.26
C ARG A 192 -6.02 25.32 -7.57
N GLY A 193 -7.19 25.91 -7.73
CA GLY A 193 -7.30 27.31 -8.12
C GLY A 193 -6.62 27.64 -9.46
N GLY A 194 -6.58 26.68 -10.39
CA GLY A 194 -5.91 26.82 -11.68
C GLY A 194 -4.41 26.51 -11.67
N ALA A 195 -3.80 26.27 -10.51
CA ALA A 195 -2.39 25.86 -10.41
C ALA A 195 -2.26 24.34 -10.46
N GLY A 196 -1.38 23.82 -11.30
CA GLY A 196 -1.08 22.39 -11.40
C GLY A 196 -0.42 21.86 -10.13
N GLN A 197 -0.80 20.66 -9.71
CA GLN A 197 -0.22 19.95 -8.58
C GLN A 197 1.08 19.26 -9.00
N MET A 198 2.20 19.75 -8.49
CA MET A 198 3.52 19.23 -8.83
C MET A 198 3.81 17.83 -8.30
N LEU A 199 3.06 17.37 -7.29
CA LEU A 199 3.18 16.03 -6.73
C LEU A 199 3.03 14.96 -7.80
N PHE A 200 2.01 15.05 -8.64
CA PHE A 200 1.75 14.07 -9.69
C PHE A 200 2.85 13.99 -10.74
N THR A 201 3.52 15.11 -11.03
CA THR A 201 4.60 15.11 -12.03
C THR A 201 5.74 14.18 -11.62
N SER A 202 6.26 14.32 -10.40
CA SER A 202 7.37 13.48 -9.92
C SER A 202 6.92 12.04 -9.63
N TRP A 203 5.71 11.85 -9.13
CA TRP A 203 5.17 10.53 -8.86
C TRP A 203 4.93 9.74 -10.15
N LEU A 204 4.33 10.37 -11.16
CA LEU A 204 4.08 9.73 -12.45
C LEU A 204 5.35 9.48 -13.24
N TYR A 205 6.39 10.30 -13.10
CA TYR A 205 7.69 10.03 -13.69
C TYR A 205 8.21 8.62 -13.32
N SER A 206 7.94 8.16 -12.10
CA SER A 206 8.36 6.84 -11.64
C SER A 206 7.26 5.77 -11.73
N THR A 207 6.01 6.14 -11.93
CA THR A 207 4.89 5.20 -11.82
C THR A 207 4.20 4.89 -13.15
N GLN A 208 4.10 5.85 -14.08
CA GLN A 208 3.32 5.67 -15.32
C GLN A 208 3.98 4.81 -16.41
N HIS A 209 5.17 4.27 -16.17
CA HIS A 209 6.00 3.69 -17.21
C HIS A 209 5.48 2.36 -17.75
N ASP A 210 4.79 2.40 -18.86
CA ASP A 210 4.40 1.23 -19.62
C ASP A 210 5.60 0.40 -20.13
N PRO A 211 6.67 1.01 -20.66
CA PRO A 211 7.80 0.25 -21.20
C PRO A 211 8.61 -0.51 -20.15
N LEU A 212 8.49 -0.14 -18.88
CA LEU A 212 9.23 -0.75 -17.78
C LEU A 212 8.37 -1.69 -16.93
N ALA A 213 7.07 -1.74 -17.13
CA ALA A 213 6.22 -2.74 -16.54
C ALA A 213 6.29 -3.98 -17.45
N PRO A 214 6.91 -5.09 -17.03
CA PRO A 214 6.88 -6.30 -17.85
C PRO A 214 5.42 -6.74 -17.96
N ARG A 215 4.93 -6.75 -19.19
CA ARG A 215 3.63 -7.31 -19.49
C ARG A 215 3.82 -8.81 -19.75
N LEU A 216 3.16 -9.61 -18.96
CA LEU A 216 3.18 -11.05 -19.15
C LEU A 216 2.30 -11.43 -20.33
N GLN A 217 2.81 -12.33 -21.15
CA GLN A 217 1.98 -12.97 -22.17
C GLN A 217 0.99 -13.93 -21.51
N ALA A 218 -0.21 -14.00 -22.05
CA ALA A 218 -1.19 -14.99 -21.60
C ALA A 218 -0.60 -16.42 -21.67
N GLY A 219 -0.79 -17.21 -20.60
CA GLY A 219 -0.35 -18.61 -20.56
C GLY A 219 1.07 -18.84 -20.03
N ILE A 220 1.77 -17.83 -19.52
CA ILE A 220 3.04 -18.06 -18.82
C ILE A 220 2.81 -18.94 -17.60
N GLY A 221 3.58 -20.03 -17.49
CA GLY A 221 3.54 -20.93 -16.34
C GLY A 221 4.15 -20.29 -15.08
N GLN A 222 3.79 -20.82 -13.91
CA GLN A 222 4.24 -20.28 -12.62
C GLN A 222 5.76 -20.33 -12.46
N GLU A 223 6.43 -21.33 -12.99
CA GLU A 223 7.89 -21.46 -12.96
C GLU A 223 8.57 -20.33 -13.74
N ASP A 224 8.05 -19.99 -14.92
CA ASP A 224 8.54 -18.86 -15.71
C ASP A 224 8.25 -17.51 -15.02
N LEU A 225 7.13 -17.39 -14.32
CA LEU A 225 6.81 -16.21 -13.51
C LEU A 225 7.84 -16.01 -12.40
N LEU A 226 8.17 -17.06 -11.67
CA LEU A 226 9.18 -17.04 -10.62
C LEU A 226 10.57 -16.72 -11.16
N ARG A 227 10.90 -17.25 -12.36
CA ARG A 227 12.16 -16.94 -13.04
C ARG A 227 12.23 -15.47 -13.44
N LEU A 228 11.17 -14.92 -14.05
CA LEU A 228 11.10 -13.52 -14.46
C LEU A 228 11.14 -12.57 -13.26
N GLN A 229 10.58 -12.97 -12.14
CA GLN A 229 10.65 -12.21 -10.89
C GLN A 229 12.10 -11.88 -10.48
N ARG A 230 13.07 -12.76 -10.75
CA ARG A 230 14.49 -12.51 -10.48
C ARG A 230 15.09 -11.40 -11.35
N PHE A 231 14.52 -11.16 -12.51
CA PHE A 231 15.00 -10.13 -13.45
C PHE A 231 14.24 -8.81 -13.29
N TYR A 232 13.25 -8.78 -12.44
CA TYR A 232 12.36 -7.64 -12.29
C TYR A 232 13.06 -6.40 -11.75
N ASP A 233 14.03 -6.58 -10.87
CA ASP A 233 14.87 -5.51 -10.33
C ASP A 233 15.87 -4.93 -11.32
N MET A 234 16.06 -5.62 -12.42
CA MET A 234 16.93 -5.18 -13.50
C MET A 234 16.23 -4.28 -14.51
N ALA A 235 14.96 -3.89 -14.21
CA ALA A 235 14.31 -2.85 -14.98
C ALA A 235 15.17 -1.57 -14.93
N PRO A 236 15.42 -0.93 -16.07
CA PRO A 236 16.28 0.24 -16.10
C PRO A 236 15.74 1.30 -15.15
N GLU A 237 16.57 1.75 -14.23
CA GLU A 237 16.25 2.89 -13.39
C GLU A 237 16.19 4.14 -14.28
N TYR A 238 15.17 4.98 -14.06
CA TYR A 238 15.14 6.27 -14.69
C TYR A 238 16.24 7.17 -14.11
N PRO A 239 16.82 8.05 -14.92
CA PRO A 239 17.78 9.02 -14.44
C PRO A 239 17.23 9.81 -13.24
N LYS A 240 18.06 10.07 -12.27
CA LYS A 240 17.71 10.96 -11.15
C LYS A 240 17.45 12.37 -11.71
N VAL A 241 16.31 12.94 -11.35
CA VAL A 241 15.86 14.25 -11.79
C VAL A 241 16.08 15.27 -10.67
N ASP A 242 16.67 16.41 -10.99
CA ASP A 242 16.57 17.61 -10.15
C ASP A 242 15.16 18.19 -10.27
N TRP A 243 14.25 17.71 -9.44
CA TRP A 243 12.84 18.14 -9.46
C TRP A 243 12.68 19.62 -9.14
N LYS A 244 13.58 20.22 -8.36
CA LYS A 244 13.52 21.67 -8.08
C LYS A 244 13.72 22.47 -9.36
N ALA A 245 14.67 22.10 -10.18
CA ALA A 245 14.89 22.74 -11.49
C ALA A 245 13.78 22.35 -12.48
N ALA A 246 13.44 21.08 -12.59
CA ALA A 246 12.47 20.57 -13.56
C ALA A 246 11.07 21.18 -13.38
N LEU A 247 10.59 21.29 -12.12
CA LEU A 247 9.27 21.85 -11.81
C LEU A 247 9.16 23.36 -12.03
N SER A 248 10.27 24.05 -12.30
CA SER A 248 10.27 25.46 -12.67
C SER A 248 10.06 25.69 -14.17
N HIS A 249 9.97 24.62 -14.96
CA HIS A 249 9.79 24.70 -16.41
C HIS A 249 8.33 24.99 -16.81
N LEU A 250 8.17 25.79 -17.86
CA LEU A 250 6.88 26.06 -18.50
C LEU A 250 6.96 25.77 -19.99
N PRO A 251 5.92 25.25 -20.63
CA PRO A 251 4.63 24.86 -20.02
C PRO A 251 4.73 23.56 -19.23
N LEU A 252 3.86 23.40 -18.23
CA LEU A 252 3.86 22.23 -17.34
C LEU A 252 3.75 20.89 -18.07
N GLN A 253 3.02 20.85 -19.17
CA GLN A 253 2.81 19.63 -19.98
C GLN A 253 4.10 19.02 -20.52
N ASP A 254 5.18 19.78 -20.63
CA ASP A 254 6.44 19.32 -21.19
C ASP A 254 7.46 18.87 -20.13
N ILE A 255 7.13 18.97 -18.85
CA ILE A 255 8.09 18.67 -17.75
C ILE A 255 8.65 17.26 -17.85
N ILE A 256 7.81 16.25 -18.02
CA ILE A 256 8.25 14.84 -18.13
C ILE A 256 9.14 14.65 -19.37
N LYS A 257 8.74 15.22 -20.50
CA LYS A 257 9.53 15.19 -21.74
C LYS A 257 10.90 15.84 -21.57
N ASN A 258 10.96 16.99 -20.89
CA ASN A 258 12.22 17.74 -20.71
C ASN A 258 13.23 17.06 -19.81
N VAL A 259 12.78 16.16 -18.95
CA VAL A 259 13.66 15.30 -18.15
C VAL A 259 13.88 13.93 -18.80
N ASN A 260 13.59 13.80 -20.09
CA ASN A 260 13.69 12.58 -20.89
C ASN A 260 12.85 11.40 -20.32
N GLY A 261 11.77 11.74 -19.64
CA GLY A 261 10.80 10.74 -19.18
C GLY A 261 9.94 10.23 -20.34
N PRO A 262 9.39 9.03 -20.24
CA PRO A 262 8.50 8.48 -21.23
C PRO A 262 7.16 9.22 -21.23
N LYS A 263 6.57 9.32 -22.40
CA LYS A 263 5.19 9.78 -22.55
C LYS A 263 4.24 8.78 -21.87
N GLY A 264 3.25 9.31 -21.17
CA GLY A 264 2.28 8.49 -20.48
C GLY A 264 1.03 9.27 -20.09
N ILE A 265 0.40 8.84 -19.02
CA ILE A 265 -0.88 9.40 -18.57
C ILE A 265 -0.76 10.86 -18.10
N TYR A 266 0.43 11.30 -17.69
CA TYR A 266 0.66 12.67 -17.22
C TYR A 266 0.24 13.71 -18.26
N GLU A 267 0.71 13.54 -19.49
CA GLU A 267 0.44 14.49 -20.58
C GLU A 267 -1.05 14.55 -20.92
N GLU A 268 -1.74 13.44 -20.82
CA GLU A 268 -3.18 13.40 -21.01
C GLU A 268 -3.90 14.17 -19.89
N MET A 269 -3.56 13.87 -18.64
CA MET A 269 -4.24 14.46 -17.49
C MET A 269 -3.96 15.95 -17.35
N ILE A 270 -2.71 16.39 -17.54
CA ILE A 270 -2.33 17.80 -17.40
C ILE A 270 -2.91 18.68 -18.52
N THR A 271 -3.31 18.11 -19.64
CA THR A 271 -3.93 18.83 -20.76
C THR A 271 -5.46 18.66 -20.83
N ARG A 272 -6.01 17.81 -19.98
CA ARG A 272 -7.46 17.56 -19.94
C ARG A 272 -8.20 18.82 -19.50
N LYS A 273 -9.20 19.23 -20.30
CA LYS A 273 -9.97 20.45 -20.02
C LYS A 273 -10.73 20.36 -18.69
N PRO A 274 -10.93 21.48 -17.99
CA PRO A 274 -11.84 21.54 -16.86
C PRO A 274 -13.24 21.01 -17.25
N ASN A 275 -13.88 20.31 -16.33
CA ASN A 275 -15.21 19.70 -16.52
C ASN A 275 -15.31 18.70 -17.69
N ASP A 276 -14.19 18.17 -18.18
CA ASP A 276 -14.22 17.06 -19.13
C ASP A 276 -14.88 15.84 -18.44
N PRO A 277 -15.90 15.20 -19.06
CA PRO A 277 -16.58 14.05 -18.46
C PRO A 277 -15.63 12.90 -18.09
N ARG A 278 -14.48 12.78 -18.74
CA ARG A 278 -13.47 11.76 -18.45
C ARG A 278 -12.86 11.87 -17.05
N TRP A 279 -12.98 13.03 -16.36
CA TRP A 279 -12.61 13.15 -14.95
C TRP A 279 -13.44 12.29 -14.00
N TYR A 280 -14.62 11.88 -14.42
CA TYR A 280 -15.59 11.12 -13.64
C TYR A 280 -15.75 9.69 -14.12
N GLN A 281 -14.85 9.24 -15.00
CA GLN A 281 -14.74 7.85 -15.43
C GLN A 281 -13.68 7.13 -14.61
N GLY A 282 -13.74 5.79 -14.57
CA GLY A 282 -12.80 4.97 -13.81
C GLY A 282 -13.42 4.43 -12.51
N GLY A 283 -12.57 3.89 -11.66
CA GLY A 283 -12.95 3.15 -10.46
C GLY A 283 -12.80 3.93 -9.15
N LEU A 284 -12.75 5.26 -9.19
CA LEU A 284 -12.71 6.08 -7.97
C LEU A 284 -14.11 6.22 -7.34
N TYR A 285 -14.13 6.44 -6.04
CA TYR A 285 -15.38 6.60 -5.29
C TYR A 285 -16.03 7.98 -5.54
N HIS A 286 -17.34 7.99 -5.71
CA HIS A 286 -18.17 9.18 -5.79
C HIS A 286 -19.21 9.20 -4.67
N ASP A 287 -19.52 10.37 -4.15
CA ASP A 287 -20.43 10.58 -3.00
C ASP A 287 -21.91 10.20 -3.25
N ASN A 288 -22.26 9.82 -4.47
CA ASN A 288 -23.56 9.23 -4.83
C ASN A 288 -23.54 7.70 -4.90
N MET A 289 -22.38 7.07 -4.68
CA MET A 289 -22.26 5.61 -4.59
C MET A 289 -22.65 5.13 -3.19
N PRO A 290 -23.25 3.94 -3.06
CA PRO A 290 -23.56 3.37 -1.76
C PRO A 290 -22.28 3.09 -0.96
N PHE A 291 -22.37 3.16 0.36
CA PHE A 291 -21.30 2.80 1.27
C PHE A 291 -21.88 2.20 2.55
N ASP A 292 -21.36 1.07 3.01
CA ASP A 292 -21.85 0.40 4.22
C ASP A 292 -20.80 -0.45 4.94
N THR A 293 -19.57 0.05 5.05
CA THR A 293 -18.48 -0.71 5.66
C THR A 293 -17.85 0.03 6.83
N PRO A 294 -17.67 -0.61 8.00
CA PRO A 294 -16.88 -0.07 9.10
C PRO A 294 -15.47 0.31 8.65
N SER A 295 -15.01 1.50 9.04
CA SER A 295 -13.72 2.00 8.57
C SER A 295 -12.94 2.74 9.63
N MET A 296 -11.63 2.49 9.65
CA MET A 296 -10.67 3.19 10.49
C MET A 296 -9.73 4.00 9.61
N TRP A 297 -9.96 5.31 9.59
CA TRP A 297 -9.26 6.27 8.75
C TRP A 297 -8.01 6.78 9.44
N PHE A 298 -6.88 6.79 8.70
CA PHE A 298 -5.66 7.44 9.16
C PHE A 298 -5.33 8.61 8.25
N VAL A 299 -5.24 9.79 8.80
CA VAL A 299 -4.97 11.04 8.09
C VAL A 299 -3.62 11.59 8.52
N SER A 300 -2.71 11.79 7.59
CA SER A 300 -1.47 12.53 7.81
C SER A 300 -1.79 14.04 7.78
N TRP A 301 -1.50 14.75 8.87
CA TRP A 301 -1.83 16.19 8.96
C TRP A 301 -1.07 17.03 7.94
N TYR A 302 0.21 16.71 7.73
CA TYR A 302 1.08 17.40 6.76
C TYR A 302 1.06 16.70 5.41
N ASP A 303 -0.14 16.64 4.81
CA ASP A 303 -0.40 15.91 3.57
C ASP A 303 -1.32 16.72 2.64
N VAL A 304 -1.14 16.56 1.35
CA VAL A 304 -2.01 17.17 0.32
C VAL A 304 -3.43 16.60 0.35
N SER A 305 -3.58 15.38 0.83
CA SER A 305 -4.84 14.63 0.86
C SER A 305 -5.63 14.76 2.18
N SER A 306 -5.14 15.48 3.18
CA SER A 306 -5.78 15.55 4.50
C SER A 306 -7.25 16.02 4.42
N SER A 307 -7.55 17.10 3.68
CA SER A 307 -8.92 17.60 3.56
C SER A 307 -9.89 16.66 2.86
N PRO A 308 -9.59 16.06 1.70
CA PRO A 308 -10.48 15.07 1.08
C PRO A 308 -10.64 13.81 1.94
N ASN A 309 -9.60 13.37 2.66
CA ASN A 309 -9.72 12.23 3.58
C ASN A 309 -10.69 12.49 4.74
N ILE A 310 -10.63 13.68 5.35
CA ILE A 310 -11.58 14.09 6.38
C ILE A 310 -13.01 14.19 5.79
N ALA A 311 -13.15 14.65 4.55
CA ALA A 311 -14.44 14.70 3.87
C ALA A 311 -15.01 13.29 3.63
N LEU A 312 -14.19 12.32 3.22
CA LEU A 312 -14.60 10.92 3.06
C LEU A 312 -15.03 10.31 4.40
N TYR A 313 -14.26 10.52 5.46
CA TYR A 313 -14.65 10.10 6.81
C TYR A 313 -16.00 10.69 7.23
N ASN A 314 -16.19 12.00 7.07
CA ASN A 314 -17.46 12.66 7.42
C ASN A 314 -18.61 12.13 6.58
N HIS A 315 -18.40 11.89 5.29
CA HIS A 315 -19.40 11.31 4.41
C HIS A 315 -19.78 9.89 4.87
N ALA A 316 -18.80 9.03 5.14
CA ALA A 316 -19.04 7.67 5.59
C ALA A 316 -19.84 7.63 6.89
N ARG A 317 -19.49 8.44 7.90
CA ARG A 317 -20.18 8.45 9.19
C ARG A 317 -21.60 9.02 9.14
N THR A 318 -21.95 9.79 8.11
CA THR A 318 -23.27 10.40 7.99
C THR A 318 -24.16 9.73 6.96
N ASN A 319 -23.57 9.15 5.91
CA ASN A 319 -24.31 8.65 4.74
C ASN A 319 -24.19 7.13 4.52
N ALA A 320 -23.42 6.41 5.34
CA ALA A 320 -23.44 4.96 5.26
C ALA A 320 -24.86 4.42 5.47
N ILE A 321 -25.20 3.33 4.78
CA ILE A 321 -26.58 2.81 4.71
C ILE A 321 -27.04 2.36 6.10
N SER A 322 -26.28 1.52 6.77
CA SER A 322 -26.62 0.98 8.08
C SER A 322 -26.17 1.88 9.22
N GLN A 323 -26.90 1.84 10.34
CA GLN A 323 -26.47 2.47 11.59
C GLN A 323 -25.15 1.87 12.08
N MET A 324 -24.99 0.55 11.92
CA MET A 324 -23.76 -0.17 12.29
C MET A 324 -22.55 0.45 11.59
N ALA A 325 -22.59 0.67 10.28
CA ALA A 325 -21.48 1.29 9.55
C ALA A 325 -21.27 2.76 9.95
N ARG A 326 -22.36 3.55 10.15
CA ARG A 326 -22.25 4.95 10.63
C ARG A 326 -21.57 5.04 11.99
N ASP A 327 -21.93 4.17 12.92
CA ASP A 327 -21.40 4.16 14.29
C ASP A 327 -19.96 3.62 14.36
N ASN A 328 -19.49 2.94 13.33
CA ASN A 328 -18.17 2.34 13.29
C ASN A 328 -17.24 2.99 12.25
N GLN A 329 -17.26 4.32 12.23
CA GLN A 329 -16.25 5.15 11.55
C GLN A 329 -15.35 5.77 12.62
N TYR A 330 -14.03 5.53 12.50
CA TYR A 330 -13.01 6.09 13.39
C TYR A 330 -11.99 6.87 12.57
N LEU A 331 -11.48 7.96 13.14
CA LEU A 331 -10.51 8.84 12.49
C LEU A 331 -9.32 9.07 13.40
N VAL A 332 -8.13 8.79 12.91
CA VAL A 332 -6.87 9.13 13.56
C VAL A 332 -6.13 10.16 12.70
N ILE A 333 -5.89 11.34 13.25
CA ILE A 333 -5.15 12.41 12.59
C ILE A 333 -3.76 12.49 13.22
N ALA A 334 -2.75 12.06 12.48
CA ALA A 334 -1.37 12.01 12.96
C ALA A 334 -0.56 13.22 12.48
N PRO A 335 0.29 13.83 13.32
CA PRO A 335 1.13 14.96 12.93
C PRO A 335 2.37 14.50 12.15
N VAL A 336 2.15 13.79 11.05
CA VAL A 336 3.19 13.19 10.22
C VAL A 336 3.05 13.57 8.74
N LEU A 337 4.09 13.28 7.95
CA LEU A 337 4.05 13.36 6.49
C LEU A 337 3.27 12.18 5.90
N HIS A 338 2.99 12.25 4.61
CA HIS A 338 2.30 11.23 3.83
C HIS A 338 2.80 9.81 4.14
N CYS A 339 1.92 8.93 4.57
CA CYS A 339 2.21 7.52 4.92
C CYS A 339 3.36 7.32 5.93
N SER A 340 3.65 8.32 6.78
CA SER A 340 4.78 8.24 7.71
C SER A 340 4.38 7.84 9.14
N PHE A 341 3.23 7.22 9.32
CA PHE A 341 2.66 6.87 10.62
C PHE A 341 3.64 6.09 11.52
N THR A 342 4.23 5.02 11.03
CA THR A 342 5.15 4.16 11.77
C THR A 342 6.59 4.71 11.86
N ARG A 343 6.86 5.85 11.21
CA ARG A 343 8.17 6.53 11.25
C ARG A 343 8.24 7.68 12.26
N ALA A 344 7.15 7.92 12.95
CA ALA A 344 7.10 8.90 14.03
C ALA A 344 8.04 8.50 15.18
N THR A 345 8.67 9.50 15.80
CA THR A 345 9.64 9.35 16.88
C THR A 345 9.24 10.19 18.08
N GLU A 346 9.98 10.08 19.19
CA GLU A 346 9.83 10.94 20.36
C GLU A 346 10.04 12.44 20.06
N ASN A 347 10.78 12.72 18.99
CA ASN A 347 10.97 14.06 18.49
C ASN A 347 10.81 14.07 16.97
N THR A 348 9.56 13.99 16.53
CA THR A 348 9.21 14.02 15.12
C THR A 348 9.38 15.43 14.56
N VAL A 349 10.14 15.55 13.47
CA VAL A 349 10.39 16.81 12.79
C VAL A 349 9.76 16.81 11.40
N ILE A 350 8.94 17.83 11.12
CA ILE A 350 8.31 18.06 9.84
C ILE A 350 8.87 19.32 9.21
N GLY A 351 9.67 19.17 8.17
CA GLY A 351 10.44 20.30 7.63
C GLY A 351 11.42 20.84 8.65
N GLN A 352 11.16 22.06 9.17
CA GLN A 352 11.96 22.69 10.22
C GLN A 352 11.26 22.73 11.59
N ARG A 353 10.06 22.14 11.68
CA ARG A 353 9.22 22.21 12.88
C ARG A 353 9.25 20.88 13.62
N SER A 354 9.61 20.93 14.92
CA SER A 354 9.34 19.82 15.82
C SER A 354 7.86 19.79 16.19
N VAL A 355 7.26 18.61 16.10
CA VAL A 355 5.89 18.33 16.53
C VAL A 355 5.85 17.48 17.80
N GLY A 356 7.03 17.24 18.41
CA GLY A 356 7.16 16.45 19.62
C GLY A 356 7.03 14.94 19.38
N ASP A 357 6.58 14.23 20.39
CA ASP A 357 6.33 12.78 20.31
C ASP A 357 5.05 12.51 19.51
N ALA A 358 5.24 12.01 18.30
CA ALA A 358 4.14 11.66 17.40
C ALA A 358 3.96 10.14 17.25
N ARG A 359 4.62 9.34 18.11
CA ARG A 359 4.42 7.89 18.15
C ARG A 359 3.01 7.56 18.60
N TRP A 360 2.44 6.54 18.02
CA TRP A 360 1.15 6.00 18.39
C TRP A 360 1.10 4.50 18.06
N ASN A 361 0.24 3.77 18.72
CA ASN A 361 0.19 2.29 18.65
C ASN A 361 -0.59 1.80 17.42
N TYR A 362 -0.19 2.24 16.21
CA TYR A 362 -0.88 1.94 14.94
C TYR A 362 -1.08 0.45 14.72
N ASP A 363 -0.04 -0.36 14.92
CA ASP A 363 -0.09 -1.80 14.66
C ASP A 363 -1.09 -2.52 15.58
N GLU A 364 -1.06 -2.20 16.87
CA GLU A 364 -1.97 -2.78 17.85
C GLU A 364 -3.43 -2.41 17.57
N VAL A 365 -3.70 -1.14 17.26
CA VAL A 365 -5.06 -0.67 17.00
C VAL A 365 -5.61 -1.22 15.68
N ILE A 366 -4.79 -1.27 14.62
CA ILE A 366 -5.21 -1.87 13.35
C ILE A 366 -5.46 -3.37 13.52
N THR A 367 -4.62 -4.06 14.30
CA THR A 367 -4.81 -5.48 14.61
C THR A 367 -6.11 -5.70 15.38
N ALA A 368 -6.36 -4.91 16.44
CA ALA A 368 -7.59 -4.97 17.21
C ALA A 368 -8.84 -4.66 16.37
N TRP A 369 -8.71 -3.73 15.39
CA TRP A 369 -9.76 -3.43 14.43
C TRP A 369 -10.14 -4.64 13.58
N PHE A 370 -9.15 -5.29 12.98
CA PHE A 370 -9.39 -6.49 12.18
C PHE A 370 -9.80 -7.70 13.02
N ASP A 371 -9.27 -7.87 14.23
CA ASP A 371 -9.71 -8.90 15.18
C ASP A 371 -11.23 -8.79 15.44
N ARG A 372 -11.73 -7.57 15.64
CA ARG A 372 -13.15 -7.33 15.83
C ARG A 372 -13.99 -7.72 14.61
N TRP A 373 -13.61 -7.24 13.42
CA TRP A 373 -14.46 -7.34 12.23
C TRP A 373 -14.28 -8.63 11.42
N LEU A 374 -13.08 -9.22 11.43
CA LEU A 374 -12.76 -10.38 10.62
C LEU A 374 -12.78 -11.69 11.43
N VAL A 375 -12.54 -11.58 12.73
CA VAL A 375 -12.50 -12.75 13.65
C VAL A 375 -13.67 -12.77 14.61
N GLY A 376 -14.30 -11.62 14.87
CA GLY A 376 -15.39 -11.50 15.84
C GLY A 376 -14.93 -11.41 17.29
N LYS A 377 -13.68 -10.98 17.53
CA LYS A 377 -13.16 -10.77 18.88
C LYS A 377 -13.52 -9.38 19.39
N ASP A 378 -14.29 -9.31 20.45
CA ASP A 378 -14.42 -8.07 21.19
C ASP A 378 -13.11 -7.74 21.91
N ASN A 379 -12.73 -6.46 21.88
CA ASN A 379 -11.54 -6.00 22.56
C ASN A 379 -11.72 -4.60 23.14
N ASP A 380 -11.04 -4.36 24.24
CA ASP A 380 -11.06 -3.08 24.98
C ASP A 380 -10.43 -1.92 24.20
N ILE A 381 -9.51 -2.22 23.26
CA ILE A 381 -8.79 -1.20 22.48
C ILE A 381 -9.80 -0.40 21.67
N ILE A 382 -10.61 -1.09 20.85
CA ILE A 382 -11.62 -0.42 20.02
C ILE A 382 -12.78 0.13 20.86
N ALA A 383 -13.16 -0.55 21.95
CA ALA A 383 -14.22 -0.08 22.83
C ALA A 383 -13.88 1.26 23.52
N LYS A 384 -12.60 1.49 23.81
CA LYS A 384 -12.11 2.70 24.48
C LYS A 384 -11.58 3.77 23.50
N LEU A 385 -11.45 3.45 22.21
CA LEU A 385 -10.91 4.36 21.21
C LEU A 385 -11.91 5.50 20.94
N PRO A 386 -11.52 6.77 21.06
CA PRO A 386 -12.34 7.89 20.64
C PRO A 386 -12.67 7.81 19.14
N LYS A 387 -13.85 8.32 18.74
CA LYS A 387 -14.22 8.39 17.31
C LYS A 387 -13.27 9.25 16.48
N VAL A 388 -12.64 10.22 17.12
CA VAL A 388 -11.57 11.05 16.52
C VAL A 388 -10.43 11.13 17.52
N THR A 389 -9.24 10.75 17.07
CA THR A 389 -7.97 10.86 17.79
C THR A 389 -7.05 11.83 17.02
N TYR A 390 -6.40 12.78 17.73
CA TYR A 390 -5.47 13.75 17.14
C TYR A 390 -4.39 14.17 18.12
#